data_f3cadde894d0352098720176497c664f
#
_entry.id   f3cadde894d0352098720176497c664f
#
_cell.length_a   1.000
_cell.length_b   1.000
_cell.length_c   1.000
_cell.angle_alpha   90.00
_cell.angle_beta   90.00
_cell.angle_gamma   90.00
#
_symmetry.space_group_name_H-M   'P 1'
#
loop_
_entity.id
_entity.type
_entity.pdbx_description
1 polymer ?
#
loop_
_entity_poly.entity_id
_entity_poly.type
_entity_poly.pdbx_seq_one_letter_code
_entity_poly.pdbx_strand_id
1 'polypeptide(L)'
;MDDKLVAVPDQPSTRERILDIALELFSERGYDKTSLRDIAERLGTTKAALYYHFARKEDILLELHMRLHEIGYDVLAQLDGLEGAQAYVAAWPRLMDEFIDRVAQNRDLVVLHLRNVHALEQIGTDQRHQAENEDLMERFSRVFANPEIPLADRVRMACSLGAVIAGLIDAGERFGDVEPAEVIELVRGCVNDMLRPPEASRQALQRLLTSDQSLQ
;
A
#
# COMPACT_ATOMS: atom_id res chain seq x y z
N MET A 1 -12.72 44.48 -9.21
CA MET A 1 -13.51 43.61 -8.30
C MET A 1 -13.39 42.18 -8.84
N ASP A 2 -12.33 41.50 -8.43
CA ASP A 2 -12.08 40.15 -8.85
C ASP A 2 -12.85 39.18 -7.95
N ASP A 3 -13.86 38.56 -8.52
CA ASP A 3 -14.68 37.53 -7.90
C ASP A 3 -13.86 36.23 -7.92
N LYS A 4 -13.09 35.98 -6.87
CA LYS A 4 -12.42 34.67 -6.65
C LYS A 4 -13.50 33.65 -6.34
N LEU A 5 -13.92 32.90 -7.35
CA LEU A 5 -14.62 31.63 -7.16
C LEU A 5 -13.82 30.76 -6.22
N VAL A 6 -14.25 30.69 -4.97
CA VAL A 6 -13.80 29.71 -3.99
C VAL A 6 -14.27 28.35 -4.51
N ALA A 7 -13.33 27.50 -4.95
CA ALA A 7 -13.62 26.14 -5.32
C ALA A 7 -14.26 25.44 -4.11
N VAL A 8 -15.53 25.11 -4.22
CA VAL A 8 -16.23 24.25 -3.25
C VAL A 8 -15.54 22.87 -3.36
N PRO A 9 -15.09 22.25 -2.26
CA PRO A 9 -14.53 20.92 -2.32
C PRO A 9 -15.57 19.98 -2.95
N ASP A 10 -15.12 19.24 -3.95
CA ASP A 10 -15.95 18.30 -4.71
C ASP A 10 -16.54 17.30 -3.71
N GLN A 11 -17.86 17.26 -3.61
CA GLN A 11 -18.50 16.30 -2.71
C GLN A 11 -18.31 14.90 -3.29
N PRO A 12 -17.94 13.89 -2.45
CA PRO A 12 -17.72 12.54 -2.94
C PRO A 12 -18.95 12.06 -3.72
N SER A 13 -18.69 11.46 -4.88
CA SER A 13 -19.73 10.90 -5.72
C SER A 13 -20.55 9.86 -4.96
N THR A 14 -21.77 9.59 -5.42
CA THR A 14 -22.60 8.52 -4.81
C THR A 14 -21.88 7.18 -4.81
N ARG A 15 -21.07 6.91 -5.85
CA ARG A 15 -20.27 5.70 -5.95
C ARG A 15 -19.20 5.61 -4.85
N GLU A 16 -18.47 6.68 -4.60
CA GLU A 16 -17.50 6.77 -3.52
C GLU A 16 -18.14 6.59 -2.15
N ARG A 17 -19.26 7.25 -1.90
CA ARG A 17 -20.02 7.07 -0.65
C ARG A 17 -20.49 5.63 -0.43
N ILE A 18 -20.87 4.91 -1.49
CA ILE A 18 -21.20 3.49 -1.41
C ILE A 18 -19.99 2.67 -0.99
N LEU A 19 -18.82 2.94 -1.58
CA LEU A 19 -17.57 2.23 -1.24
C LEU A 19 -17.14 2.49 0.20
N ASP A 20 -17.23 3.73 0.68
CA ASP A 20 -16.88 4.08 2.05
C ASP A 20 -17.79 3.38 3.07
N ILE A 21 -19.11 3.43 2.86
CA ILE A 21 -20.08 2.72 3.71
C ILE A 21 -19.91 1.19 3.63
N ALA A 22 -19.57 0.67 2.46
CA ALA A 22 -19.31 -0.76 2.32
C ALA A 22 -18.04 -1.18 3.08
N LEU A 23 -16.97 -0.39 3.01
CA LEU A 23 -15.74 -0.62 3.75
C LEU A 23 -15.99 -0.62 5.27
N GLU A 24 -16.75 0.36 5.79
CA GLU A 24 -17.16 0.39 7.19
C GLU A 24 -17.90 -0.89 7.59
N LEU A 25 -18.93 -1.29 6.84
CA LEU A 25 -19.73 -2.47 7.15
C LEU A 25 -18.94 -3.78 7.02
N PHE A 26 -18.06 -3.88 6.03
CA PHE A 26 -17.18 -5.03 5.87
C PHE A 26 -16.18 -5.14 7.02
N SER A 27 -15.67 -4.02 7.52
CA SER A 27 -14.78 -3.97 8.69
C SER A 27 -15.52 -4.32 9.99
N GLU A 28 -16.75 -3.80 10.20
CA GLU A 28 -17.56 -4.02 11.40
C GLU A 28 -18.07 -5.46 11.51
N ARG A 29 -18.62 -6.01 10.43
CA ARG A 29 -19.41 -7.25 10.43
C ARG A 29 -18.81 -8.40 9.64
N GLY A 30 -17.79 -8.08 8.80
CA GLY A 30 -17.21 -8.98 7.81
C GLY A 30 -17.94 -8.93 6.47
N TYR A 31 -17.19 -9.21 5.41
CA TYR A 31 -17.68 -9.22 4.03
C TYR A 31 -18.88 -10.17 3.84
N ASP A 32 -18.78 -11.42 4.32
CA ASP A 32 -19.81 -12.45 4.11
C ASP A 32 -21.15 -12.09 4.75
N LYS A 33 -21.12 -11.42 5.91
CA LYS A 33 -22.32 -11.07 6.69
C LYS A 33 -22.95 -9.75 6.26
N THR A 34 -22.36 -9.04 5.30
CA THR A 34 -22.87 -7.77 4.78
C THR A 34 -23.56 -8.00 3.43
N SER A 35 -24.74 -7.43 3.25
CA SER A 35 -25.49 -7.46 2.00
C SER A 35 -25.58 -6.09 1.34
N LEU A 36 -25.88 -6.06 0.03
CA LEU A 36 -26.18 -4.79 -0.68
C LEU A 36 -27.35 -4.03 -0.05
N ARG A 37 -28.28 -4.73 0.60
CA ARG A 37 -29.38 -4.11 1.31
C ARG A 37 -28.90 -3.36 2.56
N ASP A 38 -27.99 -3.94 3.33
CA ASP A 38 -27.43 -3.31 4.53
C ASP A 38 -26.67 -2.02 4.16
N ILE A 39 -25.95 -2.05 3.04
CA ILE A 39 -25.23 -0.89 2.50
C ILE A 39 -26.23 0.21 2.08
N ALA A 40 -27.29 -0.15 1.35
CA ALA A 40 -28.32 0.81 0.93
C ALA A 40 -29.06 1.43 2.13
N GLU A 41 -29.38 0.65 3.15
CA GLU A 41 -30.01 1.12 4.39
C GLU A 41 -29.09 2.08 5.16
N ARG A 42 -27.82 1.75 5.31
CA ARG A 42 -26.82 2.62 5.99
C ARG A 42 -26.60 3.93 5.22
N LEU A 43 -26.59 3.88 3.89
CA LEU A 43 -26.45 5.05 3.03
C LEU A 43 -27.70 5.94 3.00
N GLY A 44 -28.85 5.44 3.45
CA GLY A 44 -30.13 6.12 3.36
C GLY A 44 -30.69 6.20 1.93
N THR A 45 -30.37 5.20 1.08
CA THR A 45 -30.80 5.15 -0.31
C THR A 45 -31.65 3.91 -0.60
N THR A 46 -32.24 3.85 -1.79
CA THR A 46 -33.00 2.67 -2.20
C THR A 46 -32.07 1.58 -2.75
N LYS A 47 -32.49 0.31 -2.58
CA LYS A 47 -31.80 -0.83 -3.19
C LYS A 47 -31.61 -0.65 -4.71
N ALA A 48 -32.63 -0.10 -5.39
CA ALA A 48 -32.58 0.15 -6.83
C ALA A 48 -31.48 1.17 -7.20
N ALA A 49 -31.32 2.25 -6.43
CA ALA A 49 -30.27 3.22 -6.64
C ALA A 49 -28.87 2.62 -6.43
N LEU A 50 -28.71 1.71 -5.45
CA LEU A 50 -27.43 1.02 -5.23
C LEU A 50 -27.12 0.06 -6.37
N TYR A 51 -28.10 -0.71 -6.87
CA TYR A 51 -27.92 -1.60 -8.02
C TYR A 51 -27.59 -0.88 -9.32
N TYR A 52 -27.92 0.40 -9.44
CA TYR A 52 -27.47 1.21 -10.58
C TYR A 52 -25.95 1.40 -10.61
N HIS A 53 -25.30 1.46 -9.42
CA HIS A 53 -23.86 1.63 -9.30
C HIS A 53 -23.10 0.31 -9.24
N PHE A 54 -23.65 -0.70 -8.54
CA PHE A 54 -23.00 -2.00 -8.32
C PHE A 54 -24.00 -3.14 -8.47
N ALA A 55 -23.78 -3.99 -9.46
CA ALA A 55 -24.67 -5.12 -9.72
C ALA A 55 -24.57 -6.22 -8.65
N ARG A 56 -23.38 -6.40 -8.08
CA ARG A 56 -23.06 -7.43 -7.09
C ARG A 56 -22.18 -6.85 -5.96
N LYS A 57 -22.19 -7.54 -4.83
CA LYS A 57 -21.33 -7.20 -3.69
C LYS A 57 -19.85 -7.40 -4.01
N GLU A 58 -19.56 -8.38 -4.85
CA GLU A 58 -18.25 -8.70 -5.37
C GLU A 58 -17.63 -7.53 -6.15
N ASP A 59 -18.44 -6.78 -6.89
CA ASP A 59 -17.98 -5.62 -7.65
C ASP A 59 -17.50 -4.49 -6.72
N ILE A 60 -18.13 -4.35 -5.54
CA ILE A 60 -17.70 -3.43 -4.49
C ILE A 60 -16.38 -3.89 -3.86
N LEU A 61 -16.26 -5.18 -3.54
CA LEU A 61 -15.03 -5.73 -2.96
C LEU A 61 -13.85 -5.56 -3.92
N LEU A 62 -14.07 -5.82 -5.21
CA LEU A 62 -13.06 -5.65 -6.23
C LEU A 62 -12.60 -4.19 -6.34
N GLU A 63 -13.54 -3.24 -6.34
CA GLU A 63 -13.18 -1.82 -6.45
C GLU A 63 -12.46 -1.29 -5.19
N LEU A 64 -12.83 -1.76 -4.01
CA LEU A 64 -12.09 -1.48 -2.79
C LEU A 64 -10.65 -2.06 -2.84
N HIS A 65 -10.50 -3.25 -3.40
CA HIS A 65 -9.20 -3.85 -3.64
C HIS A 65 -8.36 -3.03 -4.64
N MET A 66 -8.97 -2.49 -5.70
CA MET A 66 -8.29 -1.62 -6.66
C MET A 66 -7.77 -0.32 -6.04
N ARG A 67 -8.49 0.27 -5.07
CA ARG A 67 -7.97 1.41 -4.28
C ARG A 67 -6.67 1.06 -3.53
N LEU A 68 -6.52 -0.18 -3.09
CA LEU A 68 -5.26 -0.64 -2.47
C LEU A 68 -4.11 -0.71 -3.48
N HIS A 69 -4.40 -1.10 -4.74
CA HIS A 69 -3.40 -1.09 -5.81
C HIS A 69 -2.92 0.33 -6.13
N GLU A 70 -3.81 1.34 -6.10
CA GLU A 70 -3.44 2.74 -6.31
C GLU A 70 -2.35 3.20 -5.34
N ILE A 71 -2.41 2.74 -4.08
CA ILE A 71 -1.36 3.02 -3.09
C ILE A 71 0.00 2.46 -3.55
N GLY A 72 0.02 1.25 -4.08
CA GLY A 72 1.23 0.64 -4.63
C GLY A 72 1.77 1.37 -5.85
N TYR A 73 0.88 1.75 -6.79
CA TYR A 73 1.25 2.52 -7.96
C TYR A 73 1.83 3.88 -7.62
N ASP A 74 1.22 4.62 -6.70
CA ASP A 74 1.70 5.92 -6.26
C ASP A 74 3.10 5.85 -5.63
N VAL A 75 3.36 4.80 -4.86
CA VAL A 75 4.68 4.57 -4.27
C VAL A 75 5.69 4.25 -5.36
N LEU A 76 5.36 3.35 -6.30
CA LEU A 76 6.25 2.99 -7.40
C LEU A 76 6.49 4.12 -8.39
N ALA A 77 5.52 5.03 -8.59
CA ALA A 77 5.67 6.17 -9.48
C ALA A 77 6.83 7.09 -9.07
N GLN A 78 7.22 7.08 -7.79
CA GLN A 78 8.39 7.83 -7.32
C GLN A 78 9.73 7.25 -7.78
N LEU A 79 9.72 6.00 -8.26
CA LEU A 79 10.89 5.37 -8.88
C LEU A 79 11.01 5.70 -10.37
N ASP A 80 9.94 6.21 -10.98
CA ASP A 80 9.92 6.57 -12.39
C ASP A 80 10.92 7.75 -12.63
N GLY A 81 11.75 7.59 -13.62
CA GLY A 81 12.78 8.59 -13.95
C GLY A 81 14.06 8.54 -13.10
N LEU A 82 14.18 7.62 -12.14
CA LEU A 82 15.46 7.39 -11.46
C LEU A 82 16.44 6.68 -12.42
N GLU A 83 17.63 7.23 -12.53
CA GLU A 83 18.70 6.67 -13.36
C GLU A 83 19.80 6.04 -12.49
N GLY A 84 20.15 4.78 -12.83
CA GLY A 84 21.22 4.03 -12.17
C GLY A 84 20.84 3.41 -10.83
N ALA A 85 21.48 2.30 -10.52
CA ALA A 85 21.22 1.46 -9.36
C ALA A 85 21.28 2.21 -8.02
N GLN A 86 22.23 3.13 -7.89
CA GLN A 86 22.44 3.89 -6.66
C GLN A 86 21.25 4.82 -6.33
N ALA A 87 20.58 5.36 -7.35
CA ALA A 87 19.39 6.21 -7.14
C ALA A 87 18.23 5.40 -6.54
N TYR A 88 18.01 4.18 -7.01
CA TYR A 88 16.99 3.27 -6.44
C TYR A 88 17.29 2.93 -4.97
N VAL A 89 18.54 2.56 -4.67
CA VAL A 89 18.94 2.22 -3.29
C VAL A 89 18.79 3.43 -2.36
N ALA A 90 19.14 4.62 -2.83
CA ALA A 90 19.06 5.86 -2.03
C ALA A 90 17.60 6.32 -1.80
N ALA A 91 16.70 6.11 -2.77
CA ALA A 91 15.28 6.49 -2.66
C ALA A 91 14.47 5.51 -1.80
N TRP A 92 14.88 4.24 -1.74
CA TRP A 92 14.08 3.18 -1.14
C TRP A 92 13.69 3.39 0.33
N PRO A 93 14.55 3.88 1.24
CA PRO A 93 14.15 4.12 2.64
C PRO A 93 12.98 5.11 2.75
N ARG A 94 13.03 6.21 2.00
CA ARG A 94 11.95 7.20 1.97
C ARG A 94 10.66 6.61 1.39
N LEU A 95 10.77 5.79 0.35
CA LEU A 95 9.65 5.07 -0.23
C LEU A 95 8.96 4.15 0.78
N MET A 96 9.74 3.45 1.58
CA MET A 96 9.20 2.57 2.63
C MET A 96 8.52 3.36 3.74
N ASP A 97 9.08 4.51 4.15
CA ASP A 97 8.43 5.39 5.12
C ASP A 97 7.07 5.88 4.62
N GLU A 98 6.99 6.34 3.38
CA GLU A 98 5.72 6.77 2.78
C GLU A 98 4.74 5.61 2.60
N PHE A 99 5.23 4.43 2.21
CA PHE A 99 4.39 3.24 2.09
C PHE A 99 3.80 2.81 3.43
N ILE A 100 4.59 2.84 4.51
CA ILE A 100 4.11 2.58 5.88
C ILE A 100 2.99 3.55 6.24
N ASP A 101 3.17 4.86 6.00
CA ASP A 101 2.16 5.86 6.31
C ASP A 101 0.87 5.64 5.52
N ARG A 102 0.97 5.36 4.23
CA ARG A 102 -0.19 5.11 3.36
C ARG A 102 -0.95 3.84 3.76
N VAL A 103 -0.23 2.76 4.05
CA VAL A 103 -0.84 1.50 4.52
C VAL A 103 -1.52 1.71 5.87
N ALA A 104 -0.89 2.45 6.78
CA ALA A 104 -1.44 2.78 8.09
C ALA A 104 -2.74 3.60 7.99
N GLN A 105 -2.77 4.60 7.11
CA GLN A 105 -3.95 5.44 6.84
C GLN A 105 -5.09 4.64 6.17
N ASN A 106 -4.77 3.60 5.43
CA ASN A 106 -5.72 2.76 4.69
C ASN A 106 -5.84 1.35 5.27
N ARG A 107 -5.60 1.21 6.58
CA ARG A 107 -5.54 -0.08 7.28
C ARG A 107 -6.76 -0.96 7.02
N ASP A 108 -7.96 -0.37 6.99
CA ASP A 108 -9.20 -1.12 6.78
C ASP A 108 -9.26 -1.75 5.39
N LEU A 109 -8.76 -1.07 4.35
CA LEU A 109 -8.61 -1.64 3.00
C LEU A 109 -7.63 -2.82 2.99
N VAL A 110 -6.49 -2.68 3.68
CA VAL A 110 -5.47 -3.73 3.77
C VAL A 110 -6.05 -4.96 4.49
N VAL A 111 -6.67 -4.77 5.65
CA VAL A 111 -7.31 -5.87 6.41
C VAL A 111 -8.43 -6.52 5.60
N LEU A 112 -9.27 -5.72 4.92
CA LEU A 112 -10.31 -6.23 4.05
C LEU A 112 -9.73 -7.12 2.95
N HIS A 113 -8.70 -6.65 2.24
CA HIS A 113 -8.02 -7.42 1.19
C HIS A 113 -7.56 -8.77 1.70
N LEU A 114 -6.84 -8.79 2.81
CA LEU A 114 -6.21 -10.02 3.33
C LEU A 114 -7.18 -11.05 3.85
N ARG A 115 -8.26 -10.59 4.49
CA ARG A 115 -9.33 -11.48 4.92
C ARG A 115 -10.11 -12.08 3.76
N ASN A 116 -10.04 -11.47 2.58
CA ASN A 116 -10.83 -11.84 1.42
C ASN A 116 -10.01 -12.24 0.19
N VAL A 117 -8.69 -12.52 0.34
CA VAL A 117 -7.80 -12.92 -0.77
C VAL A 117 -8.43 -14.03 -1.61
N HIS A 118 -8.96 -15.08 -0.98
CA HIS A 118 -9.56 -16.19 -1.69
C HIS A 118 -10.84 -15.80 -2.48
N ALA A 119 -11.67 -14.93 -1.91
CA ALA A 119 -12.83 -14.39 -2.64
C ALA A 119 -12.39 -13.51 -3.81
N LEU A 120 -11.37 -12.69 -3.62
CA LEU A 120 -10.78 -11.86 -4.67
C LEU A 120 -10.16 -12.69 -5.81
N GLU A 121 -9.49 -13.80 -5.50
CA GLU A 121 -8.96 -14.73 -6.51
C GLU A 121 -10.09 -15.34 -7.36
N GLN A 122 -11.23 -15.66 -6.74
CA GLN A 122 -12.40 -16.20 -7.46
C GLN A 122 -13.10 -15.15 -8.31
N ILE A 123 -13.16 -13.90 -7.86
CA ILE A 123 -13.74 -12.77 -8.59
C ILE A 123 -12.81 -12.31 -9.70
N GLY A 124 -11.50 -12.37 -9.47
CA GLY A 124 -10.43 -11.86 -10.31
C GLY A 124 -10.25 -12.55 -11.68
N THR A 125 -11.28 -13.27 -12.16
CA THR A 125 -11.36 -13.73 -13.56
C THR A 125 -11.65 -12.58 -14.54
N ASP A 126 -11.89 -11.36 -14.07
CA ASP A 126 -12.00 -10.18 -14.92
C ASP A 126 -10.61 -9.80 -15.47
N GLN A 127 -10.48 -9.78 -16.80
CA GLN A 127 -9.23 -9.51 -17.50
C GLN A 127 -8.57 -8.19 -17.10
N ARG A 128 -9.37 -7.19 -16.74
CA ARG A 128 -8.86 -5.88 -16.32
C ARG A 128 -8.14 -5.96 -14.99
N HIS A 129 -8.74 -6.60 -14.00
CA HIS A 129 -8.15 -6.76 -12.68
C HIS A 129 -6.85 -7.60 -12.73
N GLN A 130 -6.84 -8.67 -13.53
CA GLN A 130 -5.64 -9.48 -13.74
C GLN A 130 -4.51 -8.64 -14.35
N ALA A 131 -4.80 -7.85 -15.38
CA ALA A 131 -3.80 -7.02 -16.05
C ALA A 131 -3.21 -5.96 -15.09
N GLU A 132 -4.04 -5.30 -14.29
CA GLU A 132 -3.58 -4.29 -13.32
C GLU A 132 -2.75 -4.92 -12.19
N ASN A 133 -3.15 -6.08 -11.67
CA ASN A 133 -2.38 -6.80 -10.66
C ASN A 133 -1.03 -7.32 -11.21
N GLU A 134 -1.03 -7.85 -12.44
CA GLU A 134 0.18 -8.29 -13.13
C GLU A 134 1.14 -7.12 -13.38
N ASP A 135 0.65 -5.94 -13.79
CA ASP A 135 1.48 -4.75 -14.00
C ASP A 135 2.13 -4.26 -12.69
N LEU A 136 1.39 -4.20 -11.60
CA LEU A 136 1.92 -3.80 -10.30
C LEU A 136 3.02 -4.77 -9.83
N MET A 137 2.77 -6.08 -9.92
CA MET A 137 3.73 -7.11 -9.55
C MET A 137 4.96 -7.11 -10.47
N GLU A 138 4.77 -6.87 -11.77
CA GLU A 138 5.88 -6.75 -12.71
C GLU A 138 6.76 -5.52 -12.42
N ARG A 139 6.16 -4.38 -12.05
CA ARG A 139 6.91 -3.17 -11.67
C ARG A 139 7.79 -3.43 -10.44
N PHE A 140 7.27 -4.04 -9.38
CA PHE A 140 8.10 -4.44 -8.23
C PHE A 140 9.17 -5.44 -8.65
N SER A 141 8.81 -6.43 -9.45
CA SER A 141 9.76 -7.45 -9.94
C SER A 141 10.91 -6.83 -10.72
N ARG A 142 10.66 -5.83 -11.58
CA ARG A 142 11.72 -5.13 -12.33
C ARG A 142 12.75 -4.47 -11.40
N VAL A 143 12.30 -3.86 -10.29
CA VAL A 143 13.22 -3.27 -9.32
C VAL A 143 14.09 -4.35 -8.67
N PHE A 144 13.48 -5.44 -8.19
CA PHE A 144 14.21 -6.51 -7.49
C PHE A 144 15.05 -7.39 -8.43
N ALA A 145 14.68 -7.48 -9.70
CA ALA A 145 15.42 -8.23 -10.72
C ALA A 145 16.55 -7.41 -11.39
N ASN A 146 16.64 -6.09 -11.13
CA ASN A 146 17.64 -5.24 -11.78
C ASN A 146 19.07 -5.67 -11.40
N PRO A 147 19.89 -6.21 -12.35
CA PRO A 147 21.21 -6.72 -12.07
C PRO A 147 22.23 -5.64 -11.70
N GLU A 148 21.96 -4.39 -12.01
CA GLU A 148 22.82 -3.25 -11.66
C GLU A 148 22.76 -2.94 -10.17
N ILE A 149 21.67 -3.28 -9.49
CA ILE A 149 21.55 -3.13 -8.04
C ILE A 149 22.24 -4.31 -7.37
N PRO A 150 23.17 -4.09 -6.43
CA PRO A 150 23.84 -5.16 -5.71
C PRO A 150 22.84 -6.14 -5.08
N LEU A 151 23.09 -7.45 -5.16
CA LEU A 151 22.17 -8.48 -4.66
C LEU A 151 21.76 -8.25 -3.20
N ALA A 152 22.71 -7.83 -2.36
CA ALA A 152 22.44 -7.55 -0.94
C ALA A 152 21.40 -6.43 -0.76
N ASP A 153 21.43 -5.41 -1.62
CA ASP A 153 20.48 -4.30 -1.55
C ASP A 153 19.12 -4.72 -2.10
N ARG A 154 19.07 -5.48 -3.21
CA ARG A 154 17.82 -6.06 -3.72
C ARG A 154 17.11 -6.93 -2.68
N VAL A 155 17.85 -7.77 -1.97
CA VAL A 155 17.30 -8.62 -0.90
C VAL A 155 16.78 -7.76 0.24
N ARG A 156 17.51 -6.73 0.69
CA ARG A 156 17.05 -5.81 1.73
C ARG A 156 15.78 -5.07 1.34
N MET A 157 15.73 -4.56 0.11
CA MET A 157 14.56 -3.88 -0.44
C MET A 157 13.34 -4.81 -0.46
N ALA A 158 13.48 -6.04 -0.96
CA ALA A 158 12.40 -7.02 -0.99
C ALA A 158 11.95 -7.42 0.42
N CYS A 159 12.89 -7.66 1.35
CA CYS A 159 12.57 -8.00 2.73
C CYS A 159 11.87 -6.85 3.46
N SER A 160 12.30 -5.60 3.22
CA SER A 160 11.67 -4.42 3.84
C SER A 160 10.23 -4.24 3.40
N LEU A 161 9.93 -4.44 2.12
CA LEU A 161 8.55 -4.42 1.60
C LEU A 161 7.71 -5.54 2.25
N GLY A 162 8.25 -6.75 2.31
CA GLY A 162 7.59 -7.88 2.98
C GLY A 162 7.34 -7.63 4.46
N ALA A 163 8.28 -6.97 5.16
CA ALA A 163 8.14 -6.63 6.57
C ALA A 163 7.02 -5.60 6.81
N VAL A 164 6.87 -4.58 5.94
CA VAL A 164 5.75 -3.63 6.02
C VAL A 164 4.42 -4.38 5.87
N ILE A 165 4.30 -5.19 4.82
CA ILE A 165 3.08 -5.94 4.55
C ILE A 165 2.75 -6.87 5.73
N ALA A 166 3.67 -7.73 6.14
CA ALA A 166 3.44 -8.68 7.22
C ALA A 166 3.21 -7.98 8.58
N GLY A 167 4.02 -6.98 8.92
CA GLY A 167 3.96 -6.31 10.21
C GLY A 167 2.67 -5.52 10.42
N LEU A 168 2.21 -4.78 9.42
CA LEU A 168 0.99 -3.96 9.52
C LEU A 168 -0.29 -4.80 9.41
N ILE A 169 -0.23 -5.94 8.75
CA ILE A 169 -1.32 -6.90 8.65
C ILE A 169 -1.52 -7.65 9.97
N ASP A 170 -0.46 -8.27 10.47
CA ASP A 170 -0.49 -9.02 11.73
C ASP A 170 -0.78 -8.12 12.93
N ALA A 171 -0.43 -6.83 12.83
CA ALA A 171 -0.71 -5.83 13.87
C ALA A 171 -2.17 -5.78 14.30
N GLY A 172 -3.10 -6.02 13.37
CA GLY A 172 -4.53 -5.96 13.67
C GLY A 172 -5.11 -7.22 14.31
N GLU A 173 -4.51 -8.37 14.06
CA GLU A 173 -5.05 -9.66 14.50
C GLU A 173 -4.30 -10.29 15.66
N ARG A 174 -2.97 -10.11 15.69
CA ARG A 174 -2.10 -10.76 16.67
C ARG A 174 -1.66 -9.84 17.80
N PHE A 175 -1.63 -8.53 17.58
CA PHE A 175 -1.23 -7.51 18.55
C PHE A 175 -2.42 -6.62 18.95
N GLY A 176 -3.63 -7.19 19.04
CA GLY A 176 -4.86 -6.46 19.33
C GLY A 176 -4.93 -5.80 20.70
N ASP A 177 -3.96 -6.10 21.58
CA ASP A 177 -3.75 -5.48 22.90
C ASP A 177 -2.78 -4.28 22.87
N VAL A 178 -2.18 -3.99 21.71
CA VAL A 178 -1.21 -2.91 21.51
C VAL A 178 -1.84 -1.79 20.67
N GLU A 179 -1.54 -0.54 21.00
CA GLU A 179 -2.00 0.61 20.23
C GLU A 179 -1.44 0.55 18.78
N PRO A 180 -2.27 0.71 17.76
CA PRO A 180 -1.83 0.61 16.35
C PRO A 180 -0.65 1.51 16.01
N ALA A 181 -0.58 2.72 16.59
CA ALA A 181 0.53 3.65 16.38
C ALA A 181 1.87 3.08 16.86
N GLU A 182 1.88 2.34 17.97
CA GLU A 182 3.10 1.71 18.49
C GLU A 182 3.59 0.61 17.55
N VAL A 183 2.69 -0.20 17.00
CA VAL A 183 3.05 -1.24 16.03
C VAL A 183 3.61 -0.63 14.75
N ILE A 184 3.02 0.45 14.25
CA ILE A 184 3.50 1.17 13.07
C ILE A 184 4.95 1.65 13.29
N GLU A 185 5.25 2.26 14.44
CA GLU A 185 6.59 2.74 14.76
C GLU A 185 7.61 1.60 14.91
N LEU A 186 7.20 0.46 15.49
CA LEU A 186 8.04 -0.73 15.55
C LEU A 186 8.34 -1.31 14.16
N VAL A 187 7.35 -1.40 13.27
CA VAL A 187 7.52 -1.83 11.88
C VAL A 187 8.48 -0.88 11.16
N ARG A 188 8.30 0.44 11.32
CA ARG A 188 9.20 1.45 10.76
C ARG A 188 10.64 1.26 11.24
N GLY A 189 10.83 1.02 12.53
CA GLY A 189 12.14 0.72 13.12
C GLY A 189 12.79 -0.51 12.50
N CYS A 190 12.06 -1.61 12.38
CA CYS A 190 12.54 -2.85 11.76
C CYS A 190 12.94 -2.64 10.29
N VAL A 191 12.10 -1.95 9.51
CA VAL A 191 12.38 -1.63 8.11
C VAL A 191 13.66 -0.80 7.97
N ASN A 192 13.81 0.24 8.80
CA ASN A 192 14.99 1.09 8.80
C ASN A 192 16.26 0.30 9.15
N ASP A 193 16.19 -0.62 10.12
CA ASP A 193 17.31 -1.47 10.48
C ASP A 193 17.71 -2.43 9.34
N MET A 194 16.74 -2.98 8.63
CA MET A 194 16.99 -3.82 7.44
C MET A 194 17.69 -3.06 6.31
N LEU A 195 17.34 -1.78 6.13
CA LEU A 195 17.86 -0.94 5.06
C LEU A 195 19.22 -0.32 5.38
N ARG A 196 19.66 -0.34 6.64
CA ARG A 196 20.99 0.14 7.01
C ARG A 196 22.07 -0.78 6.43
N PRO A 197 23.13 -0.21 5.80
CA PRO A 197 24.26 -1.02 5.38
C PRO A 197 24.89 -1.71 6.59
N PRO A 198 25.41 -2.94 6.44
CA PRO A 198 26.11 -3.65 7.52
C PRO A 198 27.24 -2.81 8.08
N GLU A 199 27.54 -2.94 9.38
CA GLU A 199 28.64 -2.20 10.03
C GLU A 199 29.99 -2.41 9.33
N ALA A 200 30.25 -3.63 8.83
CA ALA A 200 31.43 -3.94 8.06
C ALA A 200 31.57 -3.08 6.80
N SER A 201 30.46 -2.79 6.11
CA SER A 201 30.46 -1.91 4.93
C SER A 201 30.67 -0.44 5.31
N ARG A 202 30.09 0.01 6.44
CA ARG A 202 30.32 1.36 6.97
C ARG A 202 31.79 1.57 7.39
N GLN A 203 32.39 0.60 8.05
CA GLN A 203 33.81 0.65 8.46
C GLN A 203 34.75 0.63 7.26
N ALA A 204 34.45 -0.16 6.21
CA ALA A 204 35.22 -0.16 4.97
C ALA A 204 35.14 1.21 4.26
N LEU A 205 33.95 1.81 4.17
CA LEU A 205 33.77 3.14 3.59
C LEU A 205 34.52 4.23 4.40
N GLN A 206 34.46 4.18 5.73
CA GLN A 206 35.19 5.08 6.60
C GLN A 206 36.71 4.95 6.42
N ARG A 207 37.22 3.72 6.29
CA ARG A 207 38.67 3.50 6.02
C ARG A 207 39.11 4.07 4.68
N LEU A 208 38.30 3.95 3.63
CA LEU A 208 38.59 4.56 2.32
C LEU A 208 38.61 6.08 2.39
N LEU A 209 37.62 6.68 3.07
CA LEU A 209 37.57 8.15 3.21
C LEU A 209 38.71 8.73 4.09
N THR A 210 39.18 7.97 5.07
CA THR A 210 40.31 8.40 5.93
C THR A 210 41.66 8.16 5.28
N SER A 211 41.80 7.20 4.36
CA SER A 211 43.05 6.96 3.63
C SER A 211 43.33 8.04 2.56
N ASP A 212 42.28 8.63 2.00
CA ASP A 212 42.44 9.72 1.00
C ASP A 212 42.88 11.04 1.61
N GLN A 213 42.64 11.25 2.92
CA GLN A 213 43.11 12.45 3.65
C GLN A 213 44.58 12.37 4.09
N SER A 214 45.20 11.21 4.00
CA SER A 214 46.60 11.00 4.39
C SER A 214 47.58 11.15 3.20
N LEU A 215 47.09 11.47 2.00
CA LEU A 215 47.87 11.67 0.78
C LEU A 215 47.94 13.13 0.31
N GLN A 216 47.47 14.07 1.12
CA GLN A 216 47.65 15.52 0.95
C GLN A 216 48.64 16.08 1.99
#